data_ea4f87a239d31175f9bd7e365ee4d506
#
_entry.id   ea4f87a239d31175f9bd7e365ee4d506
#
_cell.length_a   1.000
_cell.length_b   1.000
_cell.length_c   1.000
_cell.angle_alpha   90.00
_cell.angle_beta   90.00
_cell.angle_gamma   90.00
#
_symmetry.space_group_name_H-M   'P 1'
#
loop_
_entity.id
_entity.type
_entity.pdbx_description
1 polymer ?
#
loop_
_entity_poly.entity_id
_entity_poly.type
_entity_poly.pdbx_seq_one_letter_code
_entity_poly.pdbx_strand_id
1 'polypeptide(L)'
;THMLYDCLELNYRDGVKNRDEYSLTDALQCMIEKGSNFKSFKVLNWFDCGNKESLIESNSTLLKKFGTSISPDHRFENVIVVEPVSIGKNCEIKNSIIGPNVAVGDNTTINYSIVKDSIIGSYADLFDIVLEDSLIGSDTEVKGETRSLNIGDNTEIDLG
;
A
#
# COMPACT_ATOMS: atom_id res chain seq x y z
N THR A 1 21.31 19.49 10.82
CA THR A 1 22.51 20.32 11.04
C THR A 1 22.29 21.69 10.41
N HIS A 2 22.77 22.77 11.02
CA HIS A 2 22.66 24.15 10.48
C HIS A 2 23.16 24.21 9.03
N MET A 3 24.29 23.59 8.75
CA MET A 3 24.89 23.60 7.39
C MET A 3 23.97 23.05 6.29
N LEU A 4 23.08 22.11 6.58
CA LEU A 4 22.09 21.63 5.61
C LEU A 4 21.08 22.73 5.27
N TYR A 5 20.57 23.43 6.29
CA TYR A 5 19.65 24.55 6.08
C TYR A 5 20.31 25.69 5.32
N ASP A 6 21.57 26.03 5.66
CA ASP A 6 22.34 27.06 4.96
C ASP A 6 22.53 26.70 3.47
N CYS A 7 22.78 25.42 3.16
CA CYS A 7 22.91 24.95 1.77
C CYS A 7 21.58 24.91 1.04
N LEU A 8 20.48 24.53 1.69
CA LEU A 8 19.14 24.57 1.10
C LEU A 8 18.73 26.01 0.79
N GLU A 9 18.96 26.94 1.72
CA GLU A 9 18.65 28.36 1.54
C GLU A 9 19.49 28.97 0.42
N LEU A 10 20.77 28.63 0.34
CA LEU A 10 21.66 29.06 -0.73
C LEU A 10 21.14 28.57 -2.09
N ASN A 11 20.85 27.27 -2.22
CA ASN A 11 20.34 26.69 -3.46
C ASN A 11 19.00 27.32 -3.88
N TYR A 12 18.13 27.61 -2.90
CA TYR A 12 16.87 28.29 -3.16
C TYR A 12 17.07 29.71 -3.68
N ARG A 13 17.92 30.47 -3.01
CA ARG A 13 18.23 31.86 -3.39
C ARG A 13 18.92 31.98 -4.76
N ASP A 14 19.82 31.02 -5.04
CA ASP A 14 20.61 31.04 -6.28
C ASP A 14 19.85 30.32 -7.43
N GLY A 15 18.65 29.83 -7.18
CA GLY A 15 17.78 29.19 -8.18
C GLY A 15 18.32 27.86 -8.70
N VAL A 16 19.16 27.16 -7.92
CA VAL A 16 19.71 25.85 -8.28
C VAL A 16 18.60 24.81 -8.22
N LYS A 17 18.11 24.40 -9.39
CA LYS A 17 17.06 23.41 -9.54
C LYS A 17 17.54 22.24 -10.39
N ASN A 18 17.09 21.04 -10.03
CA ASN A 18 17.23 19.83 -10.84
C ASN A 18 15.82 19.41 -11.30
N ARG A 19 15.58 19.36 -12.63
CA ARG A 19 14.26 19.08 -13.23
C ARG A 19 13.12 19.94 -12.67
N ASP A 20 13.35 21.25 -12.53
CA ASP A 20 12.44 22.25 -11.96
C ASP A 20 12.10 22.11 -10.45
N GLU A 21 12.78 21.21 -9.74
CA GLU A 21 12.60 21.00 -8.31
C GLU A 21 13.87 21.32 -7.52
N TYR A 22 13.70 21.80 -6.28
CA TYR A 22 14.80 21.94 -5.33
C TYR A 22 15.10 20.58 -4.71
N SER A 23 16.31 20.09 -4.93
CA SER A 23 16.72 18.74 -4.53
C SER A 23 17.52 18.76 -3.22
N LEU A 24 17.21 17.82 -2.32
CA LEU A 24 18.04 17.56 -1.15
C LEU A 24 19.45 17.12 -1.54
N THR A 25 19.60 16.41 -2.66
CA THR A 25 20.90 15.94 -3.17
C THR A 25 21.82 17.11 -3.51
N ASP A 26 21.29 18.18 -4.09
CA ASP A 26 22.08 19.38 -4.40
C ASP A 26 22.55 20.10 -3.13
N ALA A 27 21.73 20.10 -2.08
CA ALA A 27 22.13 20.63 -0.78
C ALA A 27 23.22 19.77 -0.12
N LEU A 28 23.14 18.45 -0.24
CA LEU A 28 24.20 17.54 0.24
C LEU A 28 25.50 17.75 -0.55
N GLN A 29 25.43 17.98 -1.86
CA GLN A 29 26.57 18.32 -2.69
C GLN A 29 27.23 19.62 -2.22
N CYS A 30 26.45 20.68 -1.99
CA CYS A 30 26.91 21.93 -1.43
C CYS A 30 27.61 21.74 -0.06
N MET A 31 27.10 20.86 0.81
CA MET A 31 27.74 20.53 2.07
C MET A 31 29.11 19.85 1.88
N ILE A 32 29.21 18.93 0.90
CA ILE A 32 30.49 18.27 0.56
C ILE A 32 31.52 19.31 0.10
N GLU A 33 31.12 20.21 -0.77
CA GLU A 33 31.96 21.28 -1.28
C GLU A 33 32.44 22.25 -0.17
N LYS A 34 31.61 22.41 0.88
CA LYS A 34 31.97 23.17 2.09
C LYS A 34 32.76 22.32 3.12
N GLY A 35 33.21 21.14 2.74
CA GLY A 35 34.11 20.31 3.56
C GLY A 35 33.41 19.38 4.56
N SER A 36 32.09 19.16 4.44
CA SER A 36 31.41 18.17 5.28
C SER A 36 31.83 16.75 4.92
N ASN A 37 32.06 15.93 5.94
CA ASN A 37 32.38 14.51 5.76
C ASN A 37 31.10 13.68 5.78
N PHE A 38 30.86 12.96 4.69
CA PHE A 38 29.76 12.00 4.57
C PHE A 38 30.29 10.56 4.66
N LYS A 39 29.50 9.68 5.29
CA LYS A 39 29.73 8.23 5.28
C LYS A 39 28.53 7.57 4.65
N SER A 40 28.78 6.64 3.74
CA SER A 40 27.75 5.79 3.16
C SER A 40 27.76 4.40 3.80
N PHE A 41 26.63 3.74 3.83
CA PHE A 41 26.48 2.34 4.21
C PHE A 41 25.52 1.64 3.26
N LYS A 42 25.73 0.35 3.07
CA LYS A 42 24.87 -0.45 2.18
C LYS A 42 23.57 -0.80 2.91
N VAL A 43 22.45 -0.49 2.26
CA VAL A 43 21.12 -0.94 2.68
C VAL A 43 20.75 -2.17 1.86
N LEU A 44 20.30 -3.24 2.52
CA LEU A 44 19.94 -4.49 1.85
C LEU A 44 18.52 -4.46 1.25
N ASN A 45 17.61 -3.78 1.92
CA ASN A 45 16.22 -3.61 1.47
C ASN A 45 15.87 -2.13 1.54
N TRP A 46 15.46 -1.59 0.43
CA TRP A 46 14.97 -0.23 0.31
C TRP A 46 13.71 -0.26 -0.54
N PHE A 47 12.63 0.35 -0.05
CA PHE A 47 11.36 0.38 -0.73
C PHE A 47 10.98 1.83 -1.01
N ASP A 48 10.74 2.13 -2.28
CA ASP A 48 10.18 3.42 -2.69
C ASP A 48 8.65 3.31 -2.70
N CYS A 49 8.01 3.90 -1.72
CA CYS A 49 6.55 3.85 -1.57
C CYS A 49 5.85 5.06 -2.24
N GLY A 50 6.43 5.60 -3.32
CA GLY A 50 5.94 6.78 -4.00
C GLY A 50 4.73 6.56 -4.93
N ASN A 51 4.39 5.32 -5.25
CA ASN A 51 3.24 4.98 -6.10
C ASN A 51 2.54 3.69 -5.62
N LYS A 52 1.36 3.41 -6.19
CA LYS A 52 0.52 2.26 -5.81
C LYS A 52 1.27 0.93 -6.00
N GLU A 53 1.90 0.75 -7.13
CA GLU A 53 2.57 -0.48 -7.52
C GLU A 53 3.69 -0.82 -6.52
N SER A 54 4.53 0.15 -6.21
CA SER A 54 5.64 -0.02 -5.26
C SER A 54 5.17 -0.24 -3.82
N LEU A 55 4.04 0.34 -3.42
CA LEU A 55 3.41 0.06 -2.12
C LEU A 55 2.94 -1.39 -2.02
N ILE A 56 2.24 -1.90 -3.04
CA ILE A 56 1.75 -3.28 -3.08
C ILE A 56 2.90 -4.27 -3.11
N GLU A 57 3.94 -4.02 -3.91
CA GLU A 57 5.16 -4.85 -3.96
C GLU A 57 5.88 -4.88 -2.60
N SER A 58 6.01 -3.72 -1.96
CA SER A 58 6.60 -3.60 -0.63
C SER A 58 5.81 -4.39 0.41
N ASN A 59 4.48 -4.27 0.40
CA ASN A 59 3.58 -5.03 1.28
C ASN A 59 3.77 -6.54 1.08
N SER A 60 3.70 -7.02 -0.16
CA SER A 60 3.92 -8.43 -0.48
C SER A 60 5.28 -8.94 0.02
N THR A 61 6.35 -8.16 -0.19
CA THR A 61 7.70 -8.52 0.26
C THR A 61 7.78 -8.57 1.79
N LEU A 62 7.18 -7.63 2.49
CA LEU A 62 7.15 -7.60 3.96
C LEU A 62 6.33 -8.75 4.54
N LEU A 63 5.17 -9.03 3.97
CA LEU A 63 4.32 -10.15 4.38
C LEU A 63 5.03 -11.51 4.18
N LYS A 64 5.71 -11.71 3.06
CA LYS A 64 6.53 -12.92 2.82
C LYS A 64 7.68 -13.05 3.81
N LYS A 65 8.26 -11.93 4.24
CA LYS A 65 9.39 -11.91 5.18
C LYS A 65 8.95 -12.16 6.62
N PHE A 66 7.86 -11.56 7.06
CA PHE A 66 7.40 -11.60 8.45
C PHE A 66 6.32 -12.66 8.71
N GLY A 67 5.70 -13.17 7.65
CA GLY A 67 4.63 -14.15 7.73
C GLY A 67 3.25 -13.53 8.01
N THR A 68 2.28 -14.40 8.19
CA THR A 68 0.90 -14.04 8.51
C THR A 68 0.79 -13.50 9.94
N SER A 69 0.04 -12.41 10.08
CA SER A 69 -0.30 -11.79 11.37
C SER A 69 -1.78 -11.44 11.40
N ILE A 70 -2.54 -12.08 12.27
CA ILE A 70 -3.98 -11.82 12.44
C ILE A 70 -4.21 -11.44 13.89
N SER A 71 -4.80 -10.26 14.12
CA SER A 71 -5.15 -9.82 15.47
C SER A 71 -6.16 -10.78 16.12
N PRO A 72 -6.03 -11.10 17.42
CA PRO A 72 -6.97 -11.97 18.09
C PRO A 72 -8.40 -11.39 18.22
N ASP A 73 -8.55 -10.09 18.07
CA ASP A 73 -9.83 -9.37 18.20
C ASP A 73 -10.64 -9.33 16.90
N HIS A 74 -10.43 -10.29 16.01
CA HIS A 74 -11.16 -10.39 14.74
C HIS A 74 -12.46 -11.20 14.90
N ARG A 75 -13.41 -10.98 13.97
CA ARG A 75 -14.65 -11.77 13.84
C ARG A 75 -14.75 -12.31 12.43
N PHE A 76 -14.51 -13.60 12.29
CA PHE A 76 -14.59 -14.29 11.00
C PHE A 76 -15.79 -15.23 10.97
N GLU A 77 -16.55 -15.18 9.88
CA GLU A 77 -17.66 -16.06 9.59
C GLU A 77 -17.59 -16.51 8.13
N ASN A 78 -17.38 -17.81 7.90
CA ASN A 78 -17.24 -18.38 6.55
C ASN A 78 -16.17 -17.65 5.70
N VAL A 79 -14.92 -17.60 6.24
CA VAL A 79 -13.81 -16.92 5.62
C VAL A 79 -12.73 -17.90 5.22
N ILE A 80 -12.19 -17.74 4.01
CA ILE A 80 -10.98 -18.44 3.56
C ILE A 80 -9.83 -17.44 3.60
N VAL A 81 -8.79 -17.75 4.37
CA VAL A 81 -7.55 -16.95 4.42
C VAL A 81 -6.47 -17.68 3.64
N VAL A 82 -5.90 -16.99 2.65
CA VAL A 82 -4.75 -17.46 1.86
C VAL A 82 -3.52 -16.67 2.26
N GLU A 83 -2.58 -17.34 2.90
CA GLU A 83 -1.36 -16.70 3.42
C GLU A 83 -0.37 -16.26 2.31
N PRO A 84 0.47 -15.25 2.56
CA PRO A 84 0.58 -14.45 3.79
C PRO A 84 -0.42 -13.29 3.82
N VAL A 85 -0.93 -12.96 5.02
CA VAL A 85 -1.81 -11.80 5.24
C VAL A 85 -1.46 -11.07 6.55
N SER A 86 -1.85 -9.80 6.65
CA SER A 86 -1.86 -9.05 7.90
C SER A 86 -3.25 -8.49 8.13
N ILE A 87 -3.90 -8.84 9.26
CA ILE A 87 -5.25 -8.38 9.57
C ILE A 87 -5.23 -7.71 10.94
N GLY A 88 -5.65 -6.45 10.95
CA GLY A 88 -5.68 -5.58 12.11
C GLY A 88 -6.72 -5.95 13.16
N LYS A 89 -6.89 -5.09 14.16
CA LYS A 89 -7.81 -5.29 15.29
C LYS A 89 -9.25 -5.01 14.89
N ASN A 90 -10.17 -5.69 15.58
CA ASN A 90 -11.62 -5.48 15.45
C ASN A 90 -12.14 -5.58 14.00
N CYS A 91 -11.48 -6.36 13.15
CA CYS A 91 -11.95 -6.60 11.79
C CYS A 91 -13.12 -7.59 11.80
N GLU A 92 -14.17 -7.30 11.04
CA GLU A 92 -15.31 -8.20 10.78
C GLU A 92 -15.27 -8.65 9.32
N ILE A 93 -15.01 -9.94 9.09
CA ILE A 93 -14.91 -10.50 7.74
C ILE A 93 -15.88 -11.66 7.61
N LYS A 94 -16.77 -11.61 6.59
CA LYS A 94 -17.79 -12.64 6.37
C LYS A 94 -17.91 -13.05 4.92
N ASN A 95 -18.12 -14.34 4.69
CA ASN A 95 -18.39 -14.91 3.36
C ASN A 95 -17.37 -14.44 2.31
N SER A 96 -16.08 -14.41 2.66
CA SER A 96 -15.04 -13.75 1.87
C SER A 96 -13.77 -14.59 1.76
N ILE A 97 -12.97 -14.28 0.75
CA ILE A 97 -11.64 -14.86 0.55
C ILE A 97 -10.60 -13.72 0.66
N ILE A 98 -9.66 -13.86 1.58
CA ILE A 98 -8.65 -12.85 1.85
C ILE A 98 -7.25 -13.42 1.62
N GLY A 99 -6.50 -12.81 0.73
CA GLY A 99 -5.12 -13.20 0.40
C GLY A 99 -4.98 -13.86 -0.97
N PRO A 100 -3.74 -14.17 -1.37
CA PRO A 100 -2.51 -13.88 -0.62
C PRO A 100 -2.10 -12.40 -0.67
N ASN A 101 -1.07 -12.05 0.12
CA ASN A 101 -0.42 -10.74 0.13
C ASN A 101 -1.35 -9.56 0.46
N VAL A 102 -2.32 -9.77 1.35
CA VAL A 102 -3.28 -8.74 1.74
C VAL A 102 -2.94 -8.18 3.12
N ALA A 103 -2.93 -6.85 3.23
CA ALA A 103 -2.93 -6.15 4.50
C ALA A 103 -4.28 -5.46 4.73
N VAL A 104 -4.88 -5.68 5.89
CA VAL A 104 -6.16 -5.07 6.31
C VAL A 104 -5.93 -4.27 7.58
N GLY A 105 -6.29 -3.00 7.55
CA GLY A 105 -6.23 -2.09 8.70
C GLY A 105 -7.27 -2.39 9.77
N ASP A 106 -7.13 -1.72 10.90
CA ASP A 106 -8.01 -1.92 12.07
C ASP A 106 -9.46 -1.49 11.79
N ASN A 107 -10.41 -2.12 12.49
CA ASN A 107 -11.85 -1.76 12.46
C ASN A 107 -12.48 -1.81 11.06
N THR A 108 -12.00 -2.70 10.22
CA THR A 108 -12.42 -2.85 8.82
C THR A 108 -13.45 -3.98 8.69
N THR A 109 -14.48 -3.74 7.88
CA THR A 109 -15.53 -4.71 7.58
C THR A 109 -15.39 -5.17 6.12
N ILE A 110 -15.40 -6.50 5.90
CA ILE A 110 -15.33 -7.09 4.54
C ILE A 110 -16.38 -8.20 4.43
N ASN A 111 -17.32 -8.02 3.51
CA ASN A 111 -18.41 -8.96 3.33
C ASN A 111 -18.57 -9.35 1.86
N TYR A 112 -18.80 -10.66 1.59
CA TYR A 112 -19.06 -11.21 0.26
C TYR A 112 -18.02 -10.81 -0.79
N SER A 113 -16.74 -10.75 -0.38
CA SER A 113 -15.68 -10.17 -1.21
C SER A 113 -14.51 -11.11 -1.39
N ILE A 114 -13.77 -10.91 -2.49
CA ILE A 114 -12.49 -11.58 -2.75
C ILE A 114 -11.43 -10.49 -2.83
N VAL A 115 -10.41 -10.55 -1.95
CA VAL A 115 -9.34 -9.56 -1.90
C VAL A 115 -8.00 -10.27 -2.01
N LYS A 116 -7.19 -9.85 -2.96
CA LYS A 116 -5.88 -10.43 -3.27
C LYS A 116 -4.87 -9.32 -3.59
N ASP A 117 -3.59 -9.53 -3.24
CA ASP A 117 -2.47 -8.62 -3.55
C ASP A 117 -2.81 -7.14 -3.30
N SER A 118 -3.42 -6.81 -2.16
CA SER A 118 -4.03 -5.51 -1.91
C SER A 118 -3.77 -4.98 -0.50
N ILE A 119 -3.88 -3.68 -0.35
CA ILE A 119 -3.79 -2.98 0.94
C ILE A 119 -5.12 -2.29 1.20
N ILE A 120 -5.74 -2.61 2.34
CA ILE A 120 -7.01 -2.03 2.79
C ILE A 120 -6.73 -1.21 4.04
N GLY A 121 -7.10 0.06 4.03
CA GLY A 121 -6.96 0.98 5.15
C GLY A 121 -7.87 0.63 6.34
N SER A 122 -7.70 1.35 7.44
CA SER A 122 -8.54 1.19 8.63
C SER A 122 -9.93 1.81 8.42
N TYR A 123 -10.94 1.27 9.11
CA TYR A 123 -12.34 1.74 9.01
C TYR A 123 -12.90 1.67 7.58
N ALA A 124 -12.41 0.77 6.77
CA ALA A 124 -12.96 0.53 5.44
C ALA A 124 -14.14 -0.43 5.52
N ASP A 125 -15.13 -0.25 4.65
CA ASP A 125 -16.29 -1.14 4.48
C ASP A 125 -16.33 -1.62 3.03
N LEU A 126 -16.10 -2.92 2.84
CA LEU A 126 -16.10 -3.57 1.53
C LEU A 126 -17.25 -4.57 1.44
N PHE A 127 -18.08 -4.44 0.41
CA PHE A 127 -19.22 -5.30 0.20
C PHE A 127 -19.36 -5.75 -1.26
N ASP A 128 -19.46 -7.05 -1.47
CA ASP A 128 -19.75 -7.68 -2.77
C ASP A 128 -18.79 -7.24 -3.90
N ILE A 129 -17.47 -7.34 -3.61
CA ILE A 129 -16.44 -6.86 -4.54
C ILE A 129 -15.28 -7.84 -4.70
N VAL A 130 -14.69 -7.85 -5.88
CA VAL A 130 -13.44 -8.54 -6.17
C VAL A 130 -12.34 -7.50 -6.39
N LEU A 131 -11.31 -7.55 -5.55
CA LEU A 131 -10.15 -6.65 -5.60
C LEU A 131 -8.86 -7.43 -5.81
N GLU A 132 -8.10 -7.03 -6.78
CA GLU A 132 -6.73 -7.46 -7.04
C GLU A 132 -5.86 -6.22 -7.28
N ASP A 133 -4.60 -6.25 -6.86
CA ASP A 133 -3.62 -5.16 -7.02
C ASP A 133 -4.19 -3.79 -6.63
N SER A 134 -4.90 -3.73 -5.50
CA SER A 134 -5.67 -2.55 -5.12
C SER A 134 -5.17 -1.90 -3.84
N LEU A 135 -5.28 -0.57 -3.79
CA LEU A 135 -5.00 0.24 -2.61
C LEU A 135 -6.28 0.98 -2.22
N ILE A 136 -6.86 0.62 -1.09
CA ILE A 136 -8.06 1.24 -0.53
C ILE A 136 -7.65 2.06 0.69
N GLY A 137 -8.03 3.33 0.71
CA GLY A 137 -7.74 4.24 1.82
C GLY A 137 -8.54 3.93 3.09
N SER A 138 -8.21 4.63 4.16
CA SER A 138 -8.98 4.55 5.40
C SER A 138 -10.32 5.29 5.28
N ASP A 139 -11.31 4.93 6.13
CA ASP A 139 -12.64 5.56 6.17
C ASP A 139 -13.36 5.52 4.79
N THR A 140 -13.19 4.44 4.05
CA THR A 140 -13.70 4.28 2.67
C THR A 140 -14.78 3.21 2.63
N GLU A 141 -15.87 3.48 1.93
CA GLU A 141 -16.92 2.50 1.61
C GLU A 141 -16.83 2.13 0.12
N VAL A 142 -16.74 0.83 -0.18
CA VAL A 142 -16.71 0.31 -1.56
C VAL A 142 -17.73 -0.80 -1.69
N LYS A 143 -18.65 -0.64 -2.64
CA LYS A 143 -19.68 -1.66 -2.96
C LYS A 143 -19.58 -2.05 -4.42
N GLY A 144 -19.61 -3.36 -4.69
CA GLY A 144 -19.71 -3.88 -6.04
C GLY A 144 -21.05 -3.61 -6.69
N GLU A 145 -21.12 -3.77 -8.00
CA GLU A 145 -22.36 -3.66 -8.77
C GLU A 145 -22.99 -5.04 -8.93
N THR A 146 -24.26 -5.15 -8.59
CA THR A 146 -25.06 -6.33 -8.94
C THR A 146 -25.48 -6.23 -10.40
N ARG A 147 -25.05 -7.20 -11.21
CA ARG A 147 -25.46 -7.29 -12.63
C ARG A 147 -26.57 -8.31 -12.77
N SER A 148 -27.65 -7.95 -13.47
CA SER A 148 -28.69 -8.89 -13.90
C SER A 148 -28.43 -9.29 -15.35
N LEU A 149 -28.14 -10.56 -15.57
CA LEU A 149 -27.83 -11.12 -16.89
C LEU A 149 -28.89 -12.12 -17.31
N ASN A 150 -29.34 -12.04 -18.56
CA ASN A 150 -30.14 -13.05 -19.23
C ASN A 150 -29.35 -13.58 -20.42
N ILE A 151 -28.76 -14.77 -20.25
CA ILE A 151 -27.80 -15.31 -21.20
C ILE A 151 -28.34 -16.63 -21.76
N GLY A 152 -28.37 -16.72 -23.09
CA GLY A 152 -28.74 -17.94 -23.81
C GLY A 152 -27.58 -18.95 -23.89
N ASP A 153 -27.86 -20.12 -24.50
CA ASP A 153 -26.90 -21.19 -24.70
C ASP A 153 -25.77 -20.76 -25.66
N ASN A 154 -24.57 -21.33 -25.45
CA ASN A 154 -23.37 -21.13 -26.30
C ASN A 154 -22.88 -19.65 -26.37
N THR A 155 -23.04 -18.91 -25.29
CA THR A 155 -22.60 -17.50 -25.18
C THR A 155 -21.30 -17.43 -24.38
N GLU A 156 -20.31 -16.70 -24.87
CA GLU A 156 -19.12 -16.28 -24.16
C GLU A 156 -19.26 -14.80 -23.79
N ILE A 157 -19.02 -14.46 -22.54
CA ILE A 157 -19.07 -13.07 -22.04
C ILE A 157 -17.79 -12.81 -21.26
N ASP A 158 -17.01 -11.86 -21.75
CA ASP A 158 -15.90 -11.27 -21.03
C ASP A 158 -16.38 -9.99 -20.33
N LEU A 159 -16.24 -9.92 -19.03
CA LEU A 159 -16.67 -8.76 -18.22
C LEU A 159 -15.53 -7.83 -17.80
N GLY A 160 -14.33 -8.02 -18.39
CA GLY A 160 -13.14 -7.21 -18.13
C GLY A 160 -12.13 -7.84 -17.22
#